data_dc341d04dfaad9981fdace2dee120228
#
_entry.id   dc341d04dfaad9981fdace2dee120228
#
_cell.length_a   1.000
_cell.length_b   1.000
_cell.length_c   1.000
_cell.angle_alpha   90.00
_cell.angle_beta   90.00
_cell.angle_gamma   90.00
#
_symmetry.space_group_name_H-M   'P 1'
#
loop_
_entity.id
_entity.type
_entity.pdbx_description
1 polymer ?
#
loop_
_entity_poly.entity_id
_entity_poly.type
_entity_poly.pdbx_seq_one_letter_code
_entity_poly.pdbx_strand_id
1 'polypeptide(L)'
;AVKQRPAEERALATVNGRLGEALGKLYVAKKFPPEAKAKAQAMIANVMLAFDNRINNLPWMTKATKENAKIKLNKFRVKIGYPDKWKDYSALEMKSPEQGGTYFDNSRMYAKWSHKQNIAKLGKPVDKEEWGMSPQTVNAYFSPTNNEIVFPAAILQPPFYDYKADEAVNYGGIGAVIGHEISHGFDDSGSRYNADGNLVNWWSDEDLKQFTTLGSALADQYSALEPLPGIFVDGKFTLGENIGDLGGVNAAYDGLQIYLKANGNPGLIDGFTPEQRFFISWATIWRSKMRDEAIKNQVKTDPHSPGMYRAYVPLQNVEAFYKAFNILPHNGMYLPFEKRVKIW
;
A
#
# COMPACT_ATOMS: atom_id res chain seq x y z
N ALA A 1 24.88 -0.91 -9.42
CA ALA A 1 24.50 -1.14 -10.82
C ALA A 1 25.74 -1.56 -11.61
N VAL A 2 25.62 -2.56 -12.50
CA VAL A 2 26.73 -3.04 -13.35
C VAL A 2 27.05 -2.01 -14.44
N LYS A 3 26.06 -1.22 -14.85
CA LYS A 3 26.20 -0.16 -15.86
C LYS A 3 25.36 1.04 -15.43
N GLN A 4 25.88 2.24 -15.68
CA GLN A 4 25.16 3.49 -15.44
C GLN A 4 23.94 3.57 -16.38
N ARG A 5 22.81 4.06 -15.86
CA ARG A 5 21.61 4.30 -16.69
C ARG A 5 21.91 5.34 -17.78
N PRO A 6 21.19 5.29 -18.92
CA PRO A 6 21.25 6.30 -19.96
C PRO A 6 21.11 7.73 -19.40
N ALA A 7 21.71 8.71 -20.08
CA ALA A 7 21.68 10.10 -19.64
C ALA A 7 20.25 10.65 -19.52
N GLU A 8 19.38 10.30 -20.46
CA GLU A 8 17.97 10.69 -20.51
C GLU A 8 17.19 10.18 -19.27
N GLU A 9 17.38 8.91 -18.91
CA GLU A 9 16.75 8.33 -17.70
C GLU A 9 17.23 9.01 -16.42
N ARG A 10 18.52 9.37 -16.36
CA ARG A 10 19.09 10.10 -15.21
C ARG A 10 18.55 11.52 -15.12
N ALA A 11 18.41 12.18 -16.28
CA ALA A 11 17.82 13.51 -16.35
C ALA A 11 16.36 13.49 -15.89
N LEU A 12 15.58 12.55 -16.42
CA LEU A 12 14.18 12.35 -16.02
C LEU A 12 14.05 12.06 -14.51
N ALA A 13 14.91 11.19 -13.96
CA ALA A 13 14.92 10.91 -12.52
C ALA A 13 15.24 12.17 -11.69
N THR A 14 16.12 13.04 -12.17
CA THR A 14 16.43 14.31 -11.53
C THR A 14 15.23 15.27 -11.53
N VAL A 15 14.58 15.41 -12.67
CA VAL A 15 13.36 16.24 -12.82
C VAL A 15 12.27 15.68 -11.90
N ASN A 16 12.04 14.37 -11.92
CA ASN A 16 11.05 13.70 -11.08
C ASN A 16 11.30 13.94 -9.60
N GLY A 17 12.54 13.83 -9.12
CA GLY A 17 12.88 14.03 -7.72
C GLY A 17 12.84 15.49 -7.24
N ARG A 18 12.91 16.48 -8.15
CA ARG A 18 12.95 17.90 -7.80
C ARG A 18 11.66 18.64 -8.14
N LEU A 19 11.09 18.37 -9.30
CA LEU A 19 9.90 19.01 -9.83
C LEU A 19 8.74 18.00 -9.94
N GLY A 20 8.66 17.07 -9.00
CA GLY A 20 7.77 15.92 -9.07
C GLY A 20 6.31 16.30 -9.27
N GLU A 21 5.77 17.29 -8.57
CA GLU A 21 4.39 17.68 -8.76
C GLU A 21 4.15 18.44 -10.08
N ALA A 22 5.12 19.23 -10.56
CA ALA A 22 5.01 19.87 -11.87
C ALA A 22 4.96 18.82 -13.00
N LEU A 23 5.82 17.80 -12.94
CA LEU A 23 5.76 16.65 -13.85
C LEU A 23 4.47 15.84 -13.64
N GLY A 24 4.06 15.66 -12.38
CA GLY A 24 2.83 14.96 -12.02
C GLY A 24 1.58 15.58 -12.62
N LYS A 25 1.51 16.90 -12.71
CA LYS A 25 0.41 17.61 -13.36
C LYS A 25 0.26 17.22 -14.84
N LEU A 26 1.38 17.11 -15.55
CA LEU A 26 1.39 16.65 -16.95
C LEU A 26 1.01 15.17 -17.06
N TYR A 27 1.50 14.34 -16.14
CA TYR A 27 1.16 12.92 -16.09
C TYR A 27 -0.34 12.70 -15.88
N VAL A 28 -0.92 13.35 -14.88
CA VAL A 28 -2.36 13.25 -14.55
C VAL A 28 -3.22 13.67 -15.72
N ALA A 29 -2.91 14.79 -16.36
CA ALA A 29 -3.65 15.26 -17.53
C ALA A 29 -3.71 14.24 -18.68
N LYS A 30 -2.68 13.39 -18.81
CA LYS A 30 -2.60 12.38 -19.88
C LYS A 30 -3.15 11.00 -19.46
N LYS A 31 -3.04 10.61 -18.18
CA LYS A 31 -3.15 9.20 -17.77
C LYS A 31 -4.22 8.92 -16.74
N PHE A 32 -4.78 9.94 -16.09
CA PHE A 32 -5.71 9.72 -14.98
C PHE A 32 -7.00 10.54 -15.13
N PRO A 33 -8.00 9.99 -15.84
CA PRO A 33 -9.26 10.68 -16.08
C PRO A 33 -10.13 10.74 -14.81
N PRO A 34 -11.04 11.73 -14.68
CA PRO A 34 -11.93 11.87 -13.52
C PRO A 34 -12.76 10.62 -13.22
N GLU A 35 -13.17 9.86 -14.24
CA GLU A 35 -13.92 8.61 -14.07
C GLU A 35 -13.10 7.56 -13.29
N ALA A 36 -11.79 7.42 -13.58
CA ALA A 36 -10.91 6.51 -12.85
C ALA A 36 -10.82 6.90 -11.36
N LYS A 37 -10.74 8.22 -11.07
CA LYS A 37 -10.75 8.74 -9.69
C LYS A 37 -12.05 8.39 -8.96
N ALA A 38 -13.20 8.60 -9.60
CA ALA A 38 -14.51 8.35 -8.99
C ALA A 38 -14.72 6.86 -8.66
N LYS A 39 -14.37 5.95 -9.59
CA LYS A 39 -14.45 4.50 -9.35
C LYS A 39 -13.49 4.04 -8.25
N ALA A 40 -12.26 4.57 -8.21
CA ALA A 40 -11.32 4.28 -7.14
C ALA A 40 -11.85 4.74 -5.77
N GLN A 41 -12.49 5.91 -5.69
CA GLN A 41 -13.14 6.41 -4.47
C GLN A 41 -14.24 5.45 -3.97
N ALA A 42 -15.09 4.96 -4.87
CA ALA A 42 -16.15 3.99 -4.53
C ALA A 42 -15.55 2.66 -4.00
N MET A 43 -14.47 2.18 -4.62
CA MET A 43 -13.78 0.98 -4.17
C MET A 43 -13.17 1.17 -2.78
N ILE A 44 -12.50 2.30 -2.51
CA ILE A 44 -11.95 2.61 -1.20
C ILE A 44 -13.05 2.60 -0.13
N ALA A 45 -14.21 3.20 -0.41
CA ALA A 45 -15.34 3.19 0.52
C ALA A 45 -15.80 1.76 0.85
N ASN A 46 -15.89 0.87 -0.15
CA ASN A 46 -16.25 -0.54 0.07
C ASN A 46 -15.19 -1.30 0.88
N VAL A 47 -13.90 -1.08 0.63
CA VAL A 47 -12.82 -1.73 1.37
C VAL A 47 -12.78 -1.21 2.81
N MET A 48 -12.99 0.08 3.04
CA MET A 48 -13.10 0.66 4.40
C MET A 48 -14.30 0.08 5.15
N LEU A 49 -15.46 -0.04 4.50
CA LEU A 49 -16.65 -0.68 5.10
C LEU A 49 -16.38 -2.15 5.44
N ALA A 50 -15.71 -2.88 4.55
CA ALA A 50 -15.30 -4.25 4.81
C ALA A 50 -14.37 -4.36 6.01
N PHE A 51 -13.40 -3.45 6.13
CA PHE A 51 -12.46 -3.41 7.26
C PHE A 51 -13.18 -3.06 8.59
N ASP A 52 -14.12 -2.11 8.60
CA ASP A 52 -14.97 -1.82 9.76
C ASP A 52 -15.77 -3.05 10.21
N ASN A 53 -16.39 -3.77 9.26
CA ASN A 53 -17.10 -5.01 9.53
C ASN A 53 -16.17 -6.08 10.12
N ARG A 54 -14.94 -6.20 9.65
CA ARG A 54 -13.96 -7.12 10.22
C ARG A 54 -13.62 -6.77 11.65
N ILE A 55 -13.29 -5.51 11.95
CA ILE A 55 -13.04 -5.04 13.32
C ILE A 55 -14.21 -5.40 14.24
N ASN A 56 -15.46 -5.16 13.81
CA ASN A 56 -16.65 -5.48 14.59
C ASN A 56 -16.75 -6.97 14.95
N ASN A 57 -16.34 -7.84 14.03
CA ASN A 57 -16.49 -9.29 14.16
C ASN A 57 -15.23 -10.00 14.72
N LEU A 58 -14.16 -9.28 15.07
CA LEU A 58 -12.97 -9.89 15.66
C LEU A 58 -13.28 -10.54 17.01
N PRO A 59 -13.06 -11.85 17.18
CA PRO A 59 -13.41 -12.55 18.42
C PRO A 59 -12.45 -12.23 19.58
N TRP A 60 -11.21 -11.81 19.25
CA TRP A 60 -10.15 -11.61 20.25
C TRP A 60 -10.08 -10.16 20.78
N MET A 61 -10.74 -9.20 20.13
CA MET A 61 -10.67 -7.78 20.50
C MET A 61 -11.86 -7.39 21.39
N THR A 62 -11.61 -6.72 22.50
CA THR A 62 -12.63 -6.19 23.39
C THR A 62 -13.46 -5.08 22.74
N LYS A 63 -14.66 -4.84 23.28
CA LYS A 63 -15.56 -3.79 22.76
C LYS A 63 -14.90 -2.41 22.79
N ALA A 64 -14.19 -2.07 23.88
CA ALA A 64 -13.55 -0.77 24.03
C ALA A 64 -12.47 -0.53 22.96
N THR A 65 -11.61 -1.53 22.71
CA THR A 65 -10.58 -1.41 21.66
C THR A 65 -11.20 -1.36 20.27
N LYS A 66 -12.27 -2.11 19.99
CA LYS A 66 -13.04 -2.01 18.74
C LYS A 66 -13.58 -0.61 18.49
N GLU A 67 -14.16 0.02 19.52
CA GLU A 67 -14.67 1.40 19.42
C GLU A 67 -13.55 2.39 19.07
N ASN A 68 -12.39 2.30 19.73
CA ASN A 68 -11.22 3.12 19.40
C ASN A 68 -10.70 2.87 17.98
N ALA A 69 -10.61 1.61 17.56
CA ALA A 69 -10.20 1.23 16.20
C ALA A 69 -11.14 1.83 15.14
N LYS A 70 -12.45 1.76 15.38
CA LYS A 70 -13.46 2.36 14.48
C LYS A 70 -13.38 3.88 14.44
N ILE A 71 -13.17 4.55 15.58
CA ILE A 71 -12.93 6.00 15.61
C ILE A 71 -11.71 6.35 14.75
N LYS A 72 -10.63 5.57 14.86
CA LYS A 72 -9.43 5.77 14.05
C LYS A 72 -9.69 5.57 12.57
N LEU A 73 -10.34 4.47 12.17
CA LEU A 73 -10.69 4.19 10.78
C LEU A 73 -11.58 5.28 10.18
N ASN A 74 -12.60 5.73 10.92
CA ASN A 74 -13.52 6.78 10.47
C ASN A 74 -12.86 8.16 10.31
N LYS A 75 -11.72 8.38 10.98
CA LYS A 75 -10.93 9.61 10.85
C LYS A 75 -9.84 9.53 9.78
N PHE A 76 -9.73 8.44 9.04
CA PHE A 76 -8.77 8.33 7.95
C PHE A 76 -9.02 9.41 6.91
N ARG A 77 -7.98 10.15 6.59
CA ARG A 77 -7.94 11.02 5.43
C ARG A 77 -7.59 10.19 4.21
N VAL A 78 -8.31 10.37 3.12
CA VAL A 78 -8.10 9.60 1.89
C VAL A 78 -7.70 10.55 0.77
N LYS A 79 -6.51 10.34 0.20
CA LYS A 79 -5.96 11.12 -0.90
C LYS A 79 -5.81 10.25 -2.13
N ILE A 80 -6.40 10.66 -3.27
CA ILE A 80 -6.50 9.85 -4.47
C ILE A 80 -6.03 10.61 -5.70
N GLY A 81 -5.06 10.02 -6.40
CA GLY A 81 -4.58 10.46 -7.70
C GLY A 81 -3.57 11.59 -7.63
N TYR A 82 -4.00 12.76 -7.16
CA TYR A 82 -3.18 13.99 -7.16
C TYR A 82 -3.70 15.00 -6.15
N PRO A 83 -2.84 15.96 -5.70
CA PRO A 83 -3.23 17.00 -4.76
C PRO A 83 -4.21 18.01 -5.38
N ASP A 84 -5.18 18.46 -4.60
CA ASP A 84 -6.10 19.50 -5.04
C ASP A 84 -5.40 20.84 -5.26
N LYS A 85 -4.36 21.12 -4.45
CA LYS A 85 -3.49 22.28 -4.59
C LYS A 85 -2.09 21.84 -4.96
N TRP A 86 -1.67 22.16 -6.18
CA TRP A 86 -0.33 21.88 -6.69
C TRP A 86 0.73 22.75 -6.02
N LYS A 87 1.91 22.19 -5.82
CA LYS A 87 3.07 22.91 -5.30
C LYS A 87 3.47 24.04 -6.26
N ASP A 88 3.65 25.23 -5.71
CA ASP A 88 4.06 26.41 -6.48
C ASP A 88 5.59 26.44 -6.62
N TYR A 89 6.06 26.39 -7.85
CA TYR A 89 7.47 26.51 -8.22
C TYR A 89 7.83 27.88 -8.82
N SER A 90 6.92 28.85 -8.83
CA SER A 90 7.13 30.15 -9.50
C SER A 90 8.32 30.93 -8.97
N ALA A 91 8.65 30.76 -7.66
CA ALA A 91 9.82 31.38 -7.05
C ALA A 91 11.13 30.58 -7.22
N LEU A 92 11.10 29.49 -7.98
CA LEU A 92 12.29 28.70 -8.29
C LEU A 92 12.94 29.24 -9.58
N GLU A 93 14.03 29.91 -9.42
CA GLU A 93 14.84 30.41 -10.55
C GLU A 93 15.74 29.32 -11.08
N MET A 94 15.62 29.00 -12.37
CA MET A 94 16.51 28.09 -13.09
C MET A 94 16.96 28.76 -14.38
N LYS A 95 18.17 28.45 -14.82
CA LYS A 95 18.75 28.99 -16.06
C LYS A 95 18.88 27.89 -17.10
N SER A 96 18.49 28.17 -18.32
CA SER A 96 18.79 27.30 -19.46
C SER A 96 20.28 27.33 -19.84
N PRO A 97 20.78 26.37 -20.59
CA PRO A 97 22.17 26.42 -21.10
C PRO A 97 22.51 27.71 -21.85
N GLU A 98 21.57 28.25 -22.64
CA GLU A 98 21.71 29.49 -23.40
C GLU A 98 21.87 30.71 -22.48
N GLN A 99 21.33 30.62 -21.28
CA GLN A 99 21.47 31.63 -20.19
C GLN A 99 22.74 31.38 -19.34
N GLY A 100 23.60 30.48 -19.72
CA GLY A 100 24.79 30.09 -18.98
C GLY A 100 24.51 29.20 -17.76
N GLY A 101 23.34 28.58 -17.68
CA GLY A 101 22.99 27.67 -16.60
C GLY A 101 23.65 26.31 -16.75
N THR A 102 24.18 25.79 -15.64
CA THR A 102 24.71 24.42 -15.56
C THR A 102 23.79 23.53 -14.70
N TYR A 103 23.93 22.22 -14.86
CA TYR A 103 23.24 21.25 -13.99
C TYR A 103 23.56 21.49 -12.50
N PHE A 104 24.82 21.82 -12.21
CA PHE A 104 25.27 22.08 -10.85
C PHE A 104 24.62 23.34 -10.26
N ASP A 105 24.58 24.44 -11.02
CA ASP A 105 24.00 25.70 -10.56
C ASP A 105 22.49 25.56 -10.33
N ASN A 106 21.77 24.94 -11.27
CA ASN A 106 20.34 24.66 -11.12
C ASN A 106 20.05 23.73 -9.92
N SER A 107 20.95 22.76 -9.65
CA SER A 107 20.85 21.91 -8.46
C SER A 107 20.98 22.69 -7.18
N ARG A 108 21.91 23.67 -7.12
CA ARG A 108 22.08 24.56 -5.98
C ARG A 108 20.89 25.52 -5.80
N MET A 109 20.38 26.05 -6.89
CA MET A 109 19.18 26.92 -6.86
C MET A 109 17.99 26.17 -6.29
N TYR A 110 17.74 24.93 -6.75
CA TYR A 110 16.71 24.08 -6.19
C TYR A 110 16.93 23.80 -4.70
N ALA A 111 18.14 23.45 -4.28
CA ALA A 111 18.45 23.16 -2.89
C ALA A 111 18.19 24.36 -1.98
N LYS A 112 18.61 25.57 -2.40
CA LYS A 112 18.33 26.82 -1.67
C LYS A 112 16.83 27.10 -1.58
N TRP A 113 16.10 26.96 -2.69
CA TRP A 113 14.66 27.17 -2.71
C TRP A 113 13.95 26.14 -1.80
N SER A 114 14.27 24.86 -1.90
CA SER A 114 13.69 23.81 -1.08
C SER A 114 13.95 24.01 0.41
N HIS A 115 15.19 24.41 0.77
CA HIS A 115 15.53 24.76 2.14
C HIS A 115 14.69 25.95 2.65
N LYS A 116 14.55 27.00 1.84
CA LYS A 116 13.70 28.16 2.20
C LYS A 116 12.24 27.76 2.42
N GLN A 117 11.69 26.85 1.58
CA GLN A 117 10.34 26.32 1.77
C GLN A 117 10.22 25.55 3.10
N ASN A 118 11.21 24.72 3.45
CA ASN A 118 11.21 23.99 4.71
C ASN A 118 11.29 24.91 5.94
N ILE A 119 12.17 25.90 5.91
CA ILE A 119 12.29 26.88 7.01
C ILE A 119 11.01 27.67 7.18
N ALA A 120 10.30 27.98 6.08
CA ALA A 120 9.04 28.70 6.13
C ALA A 120 7.88 27.93 6.80
N LYS A 121 8.06 26.63 7.07
CA LYS A 121 7.10 25.80 7.83
C LYS A 121 7.24 25.96 9.35
N LEU A 122 8.39 26.44 9.83
CA LEU A 122 8.64 26.60 11.27
C LEU A 122 7.62 27.53 11.91
N GLY A 123 7.08 27.10 13.06
CA GLY A 123 6.06 27.83 13.80
C GLY A 123 4.67 27.85 13.17
N LYS A 124 4.45 27.09 12.10
CA LYS A 124 3.12 26.95 11.47
C LYS A 124 2.52 25.58 11.80
N PRO A 125 1.19 25.44 11.80
CA PRO A 125 0.53 24.16 11.84
C PRO A 125 0.97 23.27 10.68
N VAL A 126 0.95 21.93 10.90
CA VAL A 126 1.23 20.95 9.84
C VAL A 126 0.21 21.10 8.71
N ASP A 127 0.71 21.28 7.48
CA ASP A 127 -0.14 21.25 6.29
C ASP A 127 -0.50 19.80 5.95
N LYS A 128 -1.70 19.39 6.33
CA LYS A 128 -2.22 18.06 6.06
C LYS A 128 -2.60 17.83 4.58
N GLU A 129 -2.57 18.85 3.73
CA GLU A 129 -2.82 18.70 2.29
C GLU A 129 -1.53 18.36 1.50
N GLU A 130 -0.36 18.49 2.13
CA GLU A 130 0.91 18.13 1.50
C GLU A 130 0.98 16.62 1.20
N TRP A 131 1.49 16.25 0.02
CA TRP A 131 1.69 14.87 -0.40
C TRP A 131 3.14 14.45 -0.22
N GLY A 132 3.35 13.23 0.30
CA GLY A 132 4.69 12.63 0.44
C GLY A 132 5.23 12.05 -0.87
N MET A 133 4.35 11.75 -1.83
CA MET A 133 4.71 11.17 -3.13
C MET A 133 4.10 11.97 -4.27
N SER A 134 4.83 12.08 -5.38
CA SER A 134 4.31 12.71 -6.61
C SER A 134 3.31 11.79 -7.32
N PRO A 135 2.33 12.34 -8.08
CA PRO A 135 1.29 11.55 -8.74
C PRO A 135 1.78 10.44 -9.68
N GLN A 136 2.97 10.57 -10.26
CA GLN A 136 3.59 9.57 -11.14
C GLN A 136 4.39 8.49 -10.39
N THR A 137 4.31 8.44 -9.08
CA THR A 137 4.92 7.38 -8.27
C THR A 137 4.06 6.13 -8.26
N VAL A 138 4.62 4.97 -8.66
CA VAL A 138 3.93 3.67 -8.57
C VAL A 138 4.13 3.13 -7.16
N ASN A 139 3.39 3.67 -6.22
CA ASN A 139 3.33 3.27 -4.82
C ASN A 139 2.12 3.90 -4.15
N ALA A 140 1.84 3.48 -2.90
CA ALA A 140 0.89 4.07 -1.98
C ALA A 140 1.56 4.24 -0.61
N TYR A 141 0.92 4.88 0.34
CA TYR A 141 1.43 4.95 1.72
C TYR A 141 0.34 5.30 2.73
N PHE A 142 0.53 4.81 3.95
CA PHE A 142 -0.13 5.29 5.16
C PHE A 142 0.78 6.26 5.93
N SER A 143 0.22 7.36 6.44
CA SER A 143 0.92 8.30 7.32
C SER A 143 0.30 8.28 8.72
N PRO A 144 0.98 7.69 9.73
CA PRO A 144 0.40 7.54 11.05
C PRO A 144 0.14 8.87 11.78
N THR A 145 1.01 9.87 11.58
CA THR A 145 0.89 11.20 12.19
C THR A 145 -0.22 12.04 11.59
N ASN A 146 -0.59 11.78 10.33
CA ASN A 146 -1.70 12.45 9.65
C ASN A 146 -2.99 11.61 9.68
N ASN A 147 -2.89 10.35 10.07
CA ASN A 147 -3.95 9.34 9.98
C ASN A 147 -4.56 9.31 8.57
N GLU A 148 -3.70 9.15 7.54
CA GLU A 148 -4.08 9.25 6.14
C GLU A 148 -3.53 8.11 5.28
N ILE A 149 -4.30 7.73 4.26
CA ILE A 149 -3.91 6.82 3.18
C ILE A 149 -3.85 7.58 1.86
N VAL A 150 -2.80 7.34 1.07
CA VAL A 150 -2.52 8.12 -0.13
C VAL A 150 -2.21 7.21 -1.30
N PHE A 151 -2.93 7.41 -2.41
CA PHE A 151 -2.81 6.62 -3.65
C PHE A 151 -2.49 7.55 -4.82
N PRO A 152 -1.22 7.73 -5.20
CA PRO A 152 -0.82 8.47 -6.39
C PRO A 152 -1.45 7.92 -7.67
N ALA A 153 -1.63 8.76 -8.68
CA ALA A 153 -2.29 8.38 -9.94
C ALA A 153 -1.61 7.21 -10.67
N ALA A 154 -0.30 7.02 -10.47
CA ALA A 154 0.44 5.97 -11.18
C ALA A 154 0.24 4.57 -10.61
N ILE A 155 -0.09 4.40 -9.31
CA ILE A 155 -0.49 3.09 -8.78
C ILE A 155 -1.92 2.74 -9.25
N LEU A 156 -2.71 3.74 -9.61
CA LEU A 156 -4.05 3.59 -10.16
C LEU A 156 -4.00 3.39 -11.69
N GLN A 157 -3.12 2.49 -12.14
CA GLN A 157 -2.91 2.07 -13.53
C GLN A 157 -2.67 0.56 -13.59
N PRO A 158 -2.86 -0.11 -14.75
CA PRO A 158 -2.49 -1.51 -14.91
C PRO A 158 -1.01 -1.77 -14.54
N PRO A 159 -0.71 -2.91 -13.87
CA PRO A 159 -1.58 -4.04 -13.60
C PRO A 159 -2.38 -3.92 -12.29
N PHE A 160 -2.24 -2.87 -11.51
CA PHE A 160 -2.92 -2.69 -10.22
C PHE A 160 -4.38 -2.33 -10.39
N TYR A 161 -4.68 -1.45 -11.34
CA TYR A 161 -6.01 -0.91 -11.57
C TYR A 161 -6.25 -0.57 -13.04
N ASP A 162 -7.40 -1.03 -13.55
CA ASP A 162 -7.96 -0.56 -14.81
C ASP A 162 -9.45 -0.27 -14.59
N TYR A 163 -9.83 1.00 -14.60
CA TYR A 163 -11.21 1.41 -14.34
C TYR A 163 -12.22 0.92 -15.39
N LYS A 164 -11.77 0.26 -16.47
CA LYS A 164 -12.56 -0.38 -17.50
C LYS A 164 -12.60 -1.91 -17.38
N ALA A 165 -11.74 -2.48 -16.52
CA ALA A 165 -11.69 -3.92 -16.34
C ALA A 165 -12.78 -4.44 -15.39
N ASP A 166 -12.87 -5.77 -15.29
CA ASP A 166 -13.70 -6.47 -14.32
C ASP A 166 -13.29 -6.08 -12.87
N GLU A 167 -14.30 -5.79 -12.05
CA GLU A 167 -14.04 -5.32 -10.69
C GLU A 167 -13.36 -6.38 -9.81
N ALA A 168 -13.58 -7.68 -10.05
CA ALA A 168 -12.87 -8.71 -9.30
C ALA A 168 -11.34 -8.61 -9.50
N VAL A 169 -10.89 -8.25 -10.71
CA VAL A 169 -9.48 -7.99 -11.01
C VAL A 169 -9.00 -6.73 -10.28
N ASN A 170 -9.80 -5.66 -10.29
CA ASN A 170 -9.46 -4.41 -9.61
C ASN A 170 -9.40 -4.58 -8.08
N TYR A 171 -10.36 -5.29 -7.48
CA TYR A 171 -10.31 -5.59 -6.05
C TYR A 171 -9.13 -6.46 -5.67
N GLY A 172 -8.75 -7.46 -6.49
CA GLY A 172 -7.57 -8.29 -6.28
C GLY A 172 -6.24 -7.55 -6.47
N GLY A 173 -6.22 -6.53 -7.31
CA GLY A 173 -5.07 -5.65 -7.53
C GLY A 173 -5.05 -4.48 -6.56
N ILE A 174 -5.54 -3.32 -7.01
CA ILE A 174 -5.51 -2.09 -6.21
C ILE A 174 -6.37 -2.17 -4.94
N GLY A 175 -7.47 -2.94 -4.96
CA GLY A 175 -8.29 -3.13 -3.76
C GLY A 175 -7.51 -3.74 -2.61
N ALA A 176 -6.68 -4.75 -2.88
CA ALA A 176 -5.79 -5.34 -1.89
C ALA A 176 -4.71 -4.36 -1.41
N VAL A 177 -4.17 -3.49 -2.29
CA VAL A 177 -3.26 -2.41 -1.90
C VAL A 177 -3.98 -1.38 -1.01
N ILE A 178 -5.24 -1.03 -1.33
CA ILE A 178 -6.05 -0.14 -0.48
C ILE A 178 -6.22 -0.73 0.92
N GLY A 179 -6.59 -2.01 1.01
CA GLY A 179 -6.71 -2.71 2.28
C GLY A 179 -5.39 -2.81 3.04
N HIS A 180 -4.25 -2.95 2.32
CA HIS A 180 -2.90 -2.94 2.87
C HIS A 180 -2.60 -1.60 3.56
N GLU A 181 -2.84 -0.46 2.88
CA GLU A 181 -2.62 0.86 3.47
C GLU A 181 -3.55 1.13 4.66
N ILE A 182 -4.81 0.66 4.61
CA ILE A 182 -5.70 0.72 5.76
C ILE A 182 -5.15 -0.10 6.92
N SER A 183 -4.62 -1.30 6.65
CA SER A 183 -4.05 -2.19 7.66
C SER A 183 -2.83 -1.60 8.36
N HIS A 184 -2.03 -0.76 7.67
CA HIS A 184 -0.94 -0.02 8.28
C HIS A 184 -1.38 0.90 9.42
N GLY A 185 -2.62 1.36 9.44
CA GLY A 185 -3.18 2.06 10.60
C GLY A 185 -3.25 1.19 11.86
N PHE A 186 -3.18 -0.13 11.70
CA PHE A 186 -3.44 -1.12 12.73
C PHE A 186 -2.34 -2.21 12.81
N ASP A 187 -1.23 -2.06 12.10
CA ASP A 187 -0.06 -2.93 12.18
C ASP A 187 0.76 -2.69 13.47
N ASP A 188 1.90 -3.33 13.62
CA ASP A 188 2.77 -3.23 14.80
C ASP A 188 3.35 -1.82 15.04
N SER A 189 3.39 -0.99 14.02
CA SER A 189 3.86 0.40 14.07
C SER A 189 2.70 1.40 14.15
N GLY A 190 1.74 1.33 13.20
CA GLY A 190 0.62 2.25 13.11
C GLY A 190 -0.37 2.10 14.26
N SER A 191 -0.51 0.91 14.83
CA SER A 191 -1.34 0.65 16.03
C SER A 191 -0.92 1.46 17.26
N ARG A 192 0.30 2.00 17.27
CA ARG A 192 0.81 2.86 18.35
C ARG A 192 0.30 4.30 18.29
N TYR A 193 -0.33 4.70 17.18
CA TYR A 193 -0.87 6.03 16.97
C TYR A 193 -2.39 6.00 17.09
N ASN A 194 -2.95 6.98 17.80
CA ASN A 194 -4.39 7.14 17.91
C ASN A 194 -5.02 7.78 16.64
N ALA A 195 -6.31 7.99 16.67
CA ALA A 195 -7.10 8.58 15.58
C ALA A 195 -6.69 10.02 15.20
N ASP A 196 -5.98 10.75 16.06
CA ASP A 196 -5.51 12.11 15.84
C ASP A 196 -4.04 12.17 15.41
N GLY A 197 -3.39 11.01 15.27
CA GLY A 197 -1.99 10.87 14.88
C GLY A 197 -0.99 11.06 16.03
N ASN A 198 -1.45 10.98 17.27
CA ASN A 198 -0.60 11.05 18.44
C ASN A 198 -0.11 9.66 18.85
N LEU A 199 1.17 9.56 19.26
CA LEU A 199 1.77 8.34 19.79
C LEU A 199 1.23 8.09 21.22
N VAL A 200 0.12 7.37 21.30
CA VAL A 200 -0.61 7.11 22.57
C VAL A 200 -1.16 5.69 22.54
N ASN A 201 -0.97 4.93 23.62
CA ASN A 201 -1.61 3.62 23.75
C ASN A 201 -3.15 3.80 23.89
N TRP A 202 -3.89 3.16 22.99
CA TRP A 202 -5.35 3.15 22.95
C TRP A 202 -5.93 1.72 23.07
N TRP A 203 -5.04 0.75 23.27
CA TRP A 203 -5.37 -0.67 23.43
C TRP A 203 -5.64 -1.00 24.91
N SER A 204 -6.47 -2.01 25.16
CA SER A 204 -6.40 -2.73 26.44
C SER A 204 -5.14 -3.60 26.48
N ASP A 205 -4.61 -3.88 27.67
CA ASP A 205 -3.42 -4.72 27.83
C ASP A 205 -3.65 -6.13 27.29
N GLU A 206 -4.85 -6.67 27.45
CA GLU A 206 -5.26 -7.98 26.95
C GLU A 206 -5.25 -8.02 25.42
N ASP A 207 -5.86 -7.03 24.77
CA ASP A 207 -5.92 -6.94 23.30
C ASP A 207 -4.53 -6.74 22.70
N LEU A 208 -3.70 -5.89 23.31
CA LEU A 208 -2.32 -5.68 22.85
C LEU A 208 -1.49 -6.97 22.96
N LYS A 209 -1.65 -7.73 24.03
CA LYS A 209 -1.02 -9.03 24.21
C LYS A 209 -1.46 -10.02 23.13
N GLN A 210 -2.77 -10.09 22.86
CA GLN A 210 -3.32 -10.98 21.83
C GLN A 210 -2.84 -10.58 20.43
N PHE A 211 -2.87 -9.30 20.10
CA PHE A 211 -2.32 -8.77 18.84
C PHE A 211 -0.84 -9.15 18.68
N THR A 212 -0.03 -8.96 19.73
CA THR A 212 1.39 -9.32 19.72
C THR A 212 1.61 -10.81 19.50
N THR A 213 0.77 -11.66 20.11
CA THR A 213 0.84 -13.11 19.93
C THR A 213 0.54 -13.51 18.48
N LEU A 214 -0.53 -12.95 17.89
CA LEU A 214 -0.89 -13.19 16.49
C LEU A 214 0.19 -12.67 15.53
N GLY A 215 0.73 -11.48 15.81
CA GLY A 215 1.84 -10.91 15.04
C GLY A 215 3.10 -11.79 15.09
N SER A 216 3.44 -12.33 16.28
CA SER A 216 4.57 -13.25 16.42
C SER A 216 4.38 -14.53 15.60
N ALA A 217 3.17 -15.10 15.62
CA ALA A 217 2.86 -16.28 14.79
C ALA A 217 3.00 -16.00 13.29
N LEU A 218 2.59 -14.81 12.82
CA LEU A 218 2.80 -14.39 11.44
C LEU A 218 4.29 -14.19 11.12
N ALA A 219 5.03 -13.54 12.02
CA ALA A 219 6.48 -13.35 11.87
C ALA A 219 7.23 -14.69 11.75
N ASP A 220 6.83 -15.71 12.54
CA ASP A 220 7.41 -17.04 12.48
C ASP A 220 7.13 -17.73 11.13
N GLN A 221 5.93 -17.56 10.55
CA GLN A 221 5.65 -18.05 9.20
C GLN A 221 6.63 -17.51 8.16
N TYR A 222 6.91 -16.19 8.21
CA TYR A 222 7.82 -15.55 7.26
C TYR A 222 9.30 -15.86 7.56
N SER A 223 9.68 -16.01 8.83
CA SER A 223 11.05 -16.35 9.22
C SER A 223 11.49 -17.74 8.76
N ALA A 224 10.54 -18.62 8.44
CA ALA A 224 10.81 -19.93 7.88
C ALA A 224 11.12 -19.92 6.36
N LEU A 225 10.99 -18.76 5.71
CA LEU A 225 11.13 -18.63 4.25
C LEU A 225 12.56 -18.34 3.84
N GLU A 226 13.07 -19.13 2.92
CA GLU A 226 14.45 -19.09 2.41
C GLU A 226 14.45 -18.69 0.92
N PRO A 227 14.54 -17.38 0.57
CA PRO A 227 14.54 -16.93 -0.82
C PRO A 227 15.79 -17.33 -1.60
N LEU A 228 16.91 -17.55 -0.93
CA LEU A 228 18.17 -18.04 -1.48
C LEU A 228 18.86 -18.92 -0.45
N PRO A 229 19.69 -19.89 -0.84
CA PRO A 229 20.37 -20.80 0.08
C PRO A 229 21.09 -20.06 1.21
N GLY A 230 20.71 -20.36 2.46
CA GLY A 230 21.25 -19.76 3.68
C GLY A 230 20.80 -18.32 3.95
N ILE A 231 19.87 -17.78 3.18
CA ILE A 231 19.31 -16.43 3.36
C ILE A 231 17.83 -16.55 3.72
N PHE A 232 17.47 -16.16 4.93
CA PHE A 232 16.09 -16.21 5.44
C PHE A 232 15.48 -14.82 5.51
N VAL A 233 14.16 -14.75 5.38
CA VAL A 233 13.41 -13.52 5.65
C VAL A 233 13.45 -13.23 7.15
N ASP A 234 13.66 -11.98 7.54
CA ASP A 234 13.45 -11.56 8.92
C ASP A 234 11.96 -11.22 9.10
N GLY A 235 11.19 -12.20 9.57
CA GLY A 235 9.75 -12.06 9.73
C GLY A 235 9.33 -11.01 10.77
N LYS A 236 10.21 -10.65 11.73
CA LYS A 236 9.96 -9.56 12.67
C LYS A 236 10.18 -8.20 12.02
N PHE A 237 11.24 -8.06 11.23
CA PHE A 237 11.52 -6.85 10.48
C PHE A 237 10.44 -6.55 9.42
N THR A 238 9.89 -7.61 8.81
CA THR A 238 8.86 -7.49 7.77
C THR A 238 7.43 -7.57 8.31
N LEU A 239 7.23 -7.60 9.63
CA LEU A 239 5.92 -7.90 10.24
C LEU A 239 4.83 -6.90 9.83
N GLY A 240 5.10 -5.60 9.88
CA GLY A 240 4.11 -4.57 9.51
C GLY A 240 3.60 -4.75 8.09
N GLU A 241 4.52 -4.97 7.14
CA GLU A 241 4.19 -5.23 5.73
C GLU A 241 3.39 -6.54 5.54
N ASN A 242 3.76 -7.57 6.28
CA ASN A 242 3.06 -8.87 6.22
C ASN A 242 1.65 -8.79 6.82
N ILE A 243 1.45 -7.99 7.88
CA ILE A 243 0.12 -7.67 8.43
C ILE A 243 -0.69 -6.87 7.39
N GLY A 244 -0.05 -5.89 6.74
CA GLY A 244 -0.64 -5.10 5.66
C GLY A 244 -1.18 -5.99 4.54
N ASP A 245 -0.37 -6.91 4.04
CA ASP A 245 -0.77 -7.84 2.98
C ASP A 245 -1.92 -8.77 3.40
N LEU A 246 -1.84 -9.36 4.59
CA LEU A 246 -2.87 -10.27 5.08
C LEU A 246 -4.20 -9.55 5.32
N GLY A 247 -4.16 -8.40 5.98
CA GLY A 247 -5.34 -7.56 6.21
C GLY A 247 -5.90 -6.99 4.92
N GLY A 248 -5.01 -6.57 4.01
CA GLY A 248 -5.34 -6.01 2.71
C GLY A 248 -6.12 -6.97 1.82
N VAL A 249 -5.60 -8.20 1.63
CA VAL A 249 -6.28 -9.24 0.86
C VAL A 249 -7.65 -9.58 1.45
N ASN A 250 -7.72 -9.72 2.77
CA ASN A 250 -8.96 -10.05 3.45
C ASN A 250 -10.01 -8.95 3.30
N ALA A 251 -9.65 -7.69 3.58
CA ALA A 251 -10.57 -6.55 3.47
C ALA A 251 -11.03 -6.31 2.03
N ALA A 252 -10.11 -6.41 1.06
CA ALA A 252 -10.45 -6.25 -0.35
C ALA A 252 -11.36 -7.36 -0.87
N TYR A 253 -11.15 -8.61 -0.43
CA TYR A 253 -12.05 -9.71 -0.77
C TYR A 253 -13.47 -9.46 -0.26
N ASP A 254 -13.63 -9.04 1.00
CA ASP A 254 -14.94 -8.70 1.54
C ASP A 254 -15.53 -7.47 0.84
N GLY A 255 -14.70 -6.49 0.47
CA GLY A 255 -15.10 -5.35 -0.35
C GLY A 255 -15.64 -5.77 -1.72
N LEU A 256 -15.01 -6.76 -2.37
CA LEU A 256 -15.54 -7.39 -3.59
C LEU A 256 -16.91 -8.04 -3.33
N GLN A 257 -17.09 -8.77 -2.24
CA GLN A 257 -18.39 -9.38 -1.92
C GLN A 257 -19.49 -8.32 -1.71
N ILE A 258 -19.15 -7.18 -1.06
CA ILE A 258 -20.06 -6.03 -0.93
C ILE A 258 -20.44 -5.50 -2.32
N TYR A 259 -19.46 -5.33 -3.20
CA TYR A 259 -19.69 -4.87 -4.58
C TYR A 259 -20.59 -5.84 -5.36
N LEU A 260 -20.28 -7.14 -5.35
CA LEU A 260 -21.03 -8.16 -6.08
C LEU A 260 -22.47 -8.28 -5.57
N LYS A 261 -22.70 -8.13 -4.29
CA LYS A 261 -24.04 -8.12 -3.69
C LYS A 261 -24.88 -6.93 -4.18
N ALA A 262 -24.27 -5.79 -4.36
CA ALA A 262 -24.94 -4.56 -4.79
C ALA A 262 -25.16 -4.49 -6.30
N ASN A 263 -24.24 -5.02 -7.11
CA ASN A 263 -24.20 -4.83 -8.56
C ASN A 263 -24.48 -6.12 -9.36
N GLY A 264 -24.59 -7.26 -8.68
CA GLY A 264 -24.75 -8.57 -9.31
C GLY A 264 -23.43 -9.29 -9.56
N ASN A 265 -23.50 -10.62 -9.63
CA ASN A 265 -22.34 -11.45 -9.95
C ASN A 265 -22.27 -11.66 -11.47
N PRO A 266 -21.17 -11.28 -12.14
CA PRO A 266 -21.02 -11.43 -13.59
C PRO A 266 -20.82 -12.88 -14.05
N GLY A 267 -20.70 -13.84 -13.12
CA GLY A 267 -20.40 -15.24 -13.42
C GLY A 267 -18.97 -15.49 -13.85
N LEU A 268 -18.79 -16.50 -14.68
CA LEU A 268 -17.49 -16.88 -15.21
C LEU A 268 -17.03 -15.91 -16.30
N ILE A 269 -15.79 -15.44 -16.20
CA ILE A 269 -15.07 -14.72 -17.26
C ILE A 269 -13.76 -15.49 -17.48
N ASP A 270 -13.46 -15.85 -18.70
CA ASP A 270 -12.32 -16.69 -19.10
C ASP A 270 -12.22 -18.01 -18.31
N GLY A 271 -13.39 -18.57 -17.91
CA GLY A 271 -13.48 -19.81 -17.14
C GLY A 271 -13.24 -19.67 -15.63
N PHE A 272 -13.04 -18.46 -15.11
CA PHE A 272 -12.79 -18.19 -13.69
C PHE A 272 -13.96 -17.46 -13.03
N THR A 273 -14.26 -17.84 -11.76
CA THR A 273 -15.21 -17.11 -10.92
C THR A 273 -14.64 -15.74 -10.51
N PRO A 274 -15.46 -14.79 -10.02
CA PRO A 274 -14.96 -13.52 -9.49
C PRO A 274 -13.91 -13.71 -8.38
N GLU A 275 -14.14 -14.68 -7.48
CA GLU A 275 -13.22 -14.99 -6.39
C GLU A 275 -11.87 -15.48 -6.92
N GLN A 276 -11.88 -16.35 -7.93
CA GLN A 276 -10.65 -16.83 -8.56
C GLN A 276 -9.91 -15.69 -9.28
N ARG A 277 -10.60 -14.83 -10.02
CA ARG A 277 -10.00 -13.65 -10.69
C ARG A 277 -9.40 -12.68 -9.69
N PHE A 278 -10.03 -12.49 -8.53
CA PHE A 278 -9.47 -11.69 -7.42
C PHE A 278 -8.11 -12.20 -6.99
N PHE A 279 -7.99 -13.47 -6.63
CA PHE A 279 -6.72 -14.04 -6.16
C PHE A 279 -5.65 -14.14 -7.25
N ILE A 280 -6.05 -14.41 -8.50
CA ILE A 280 -5.13 -14.38 -9.66
C ILE A 280 -4.58 -12.97 -9.87
N SER A 281 -5.41 -11.94 -9.75
CA SER A 281 -5.00 -10.55 -9.86
C SER A 281 -4.02 -10.17 -8.75
N TRP A 282 -4.30 -10.53 -7.49
CA TRP A 282 -3.37 -10.37 -6.37
C TRP A 282 -2.00 -10.97 -6.67
N ALA A 283 -1.94 -12.23 -7.10
CA ALA A 283 -0.68 -12.87 -7.44
C ALA A 283 0.03 -12.17 -8.62
N THR A 284 -0.73 -11.62 -9.57
CA THR A 284 -0.19 -10.95 -10.77
C THR A 284 0.53 -9.66 -10.44
N ILE A 285 0.06 -8.85 -9.50
CA ILE A 285 0.72 -7.58 -9.13
C ILE A 285 2.09 -7.80 -8.47
N TRP A 286 2.33 -8.98 -7.87
CA TRP A 286 3.61 -9.36 -7.26
C TRP A 286 4.57 -10.09 -8.20
N ARG A 287 4.18 -10.28 -9.45
CA ARG A 287 5.00 -10.97 -10.46
C ARG A 287 6.25 -10.16 -10.80
N SER A 288 7.34 -10.46 -10.11
CA SER A 288 8.63 -9.80 -10.28
C SER A 288 9.75 -10.84 -10.46
N LYS A 289 10.86 -10.42 -11.06
CA LYS A 289 12.08 -11.20 -11.16
C LYS A 289 13.26 -10.34 -10.74
N MET A 290 14.02 -10.82 -9.78
CA MET A 290 15.17 -10.11 -9.21
C MET A 290 16.44 -10.96 -9.36
N ARG A 291 17.59 -10.29 -9.38
CA ARG A 291 18.89 -10.94 -9.28
C ARG A 291 19.16 -11.30 -7.83
N ASP A 292 19.95 -12.35 -7.59
CA ASP A 292 20.27 -12.83 -6.24
C ASP A 292 20.85 -11.72 -5.34
N GLU A 293 21.73 -10.86 -5.88
CA GLU A 293 22.31 -9.74 -5.13
C GLU A 293 21.25 -8.71 -4.71
N ALA A 294 20.23 -8.49 -5.53
CA ALA A 294 19.13 -7.61 -5.20
C ALA A 294 18.23 -8.21 -4.11
N ILE A 295 17.96 -9.53 -4.19
CA ILE A 295 17.22 -10.27 -3.15
C ILE A 295 17.97 -10.23 -1.83
N LYS A 296 19.29 -10.51 -1.82
CA LYS A 296 20.15 -10.41 -0.63
C LYS A 296 20.11 -9.03 0.03
N ASN A 297 20.13 -7.98 -0.79
CA ASN A 297 20.03 -6.62 -0.30
C ASN A 297 18.63 -6.33 0.26
N GLN A 298 17.57 -6.70 -0.46
CA GLN A 298 16.19 -6.50 -0.04
C GLN A 298 15.93 -7.11 1.33
N VAL A 299 16.25 -8.38 1.52
CA VAL A 299 16.01 -9.10 2.80
C VAL A 299 16.72 -8.42 3.99
N LYS A 300 17.82 -7.71 3.75
CA LYS A 300 18.58 -7.02 4.80
C LYS A 300 18.11 -5.60 5.10
N THR A 301 17.52 -4.91 4.12
CA THR A 301 17.35 -3.44 4.21
C THR A 301 15.93 -2.96 3.90
N ASP A 302 15.07 -3.83 3.38
CA ASP A 302 13.71 -3.48 2.98
C ASP A 302 12.70 -4.20 3.91
N PRO A 303 11.78 -3.50 4.56
CA PRO A 303 10.77 -4.12 5.43
C PRO A 303 9.75 -4.95 4.66
N HIS A 304 9.76 -4.91 3.31
CA HIS A 304 8.89 -5.74 2.49
C HIS A 304 9.51 -7.10 2.21
N SER A 305 8.74 -8.15 2.44
CA SER A 305 9.10 -9.49 2.00
C SER A 305 9.24 -9.57 0.47
N PRO A 306 10.09 -10.45 -0.08
CA PRO A 306 10.19 -10.65 -1.53
C PRO A 306 8.83 -10.90 -2.18
N GLY A 307 8.59 -10.32 -3.37
CA GLY A 307 7.29 -10.35 -4.05
C GLY A 307 6.69 -11.75 -4.20
N MET A 308 7.54 -12.76 -4.42
CA MET A 308 7.10 -14.16 -4.44
C MET A 308 6.35 -14.55 -3.15
N TYR A 309 6.85 -14.16 -1.99
CA TYR A 309 6.22 -14.49 -0.70
C TYR A 309 4.99 -13.64 -0.42
N ARG A 310 5.00 -12.37 -0.82
CA ARG A 310 3.82 -11.51 -0.76
C ARG A 310 2.66 -12.08 -1.60
N ALA A 311 2.99 -12.71 -2.74
CA ALA A 311 1.99 -13.31 -3.61
C ALA A 311 1.21 -14.46 -2.95
N TYR A 312 1.88 -15.35 -2.17
CA TYR A 312 1.21 -16.57 -1.76
C TYR A 312 1.09 -16.79 -0.24
N VAL A 313 2.00 -16.26 0.58
CA VAL A 313 1.98 -16.52 2.04
C VAL A 313 0.73 -15.95 2.71
N PRO A 314 0.28 -14.73 2.40
CA PRO A 314 -1.01 -14.25 2.91
C PRO A 314 -2.16 -15.17 2.56
N LEU A 315 -2.19 -15.72 1.32
CA LEU A 315 -3.28 -16.58 0.84
C LEU A 315 -3.38 -17.89 1.61
N GLN A 316 -2.27 -18.43 2.13
CA GLN A 316 -2.27 -19.61 2.99
C GLN A 316 -3.07 -19.39 4.30
N ASN A 317 -3.29 -18.13 4.69
CA ASN A 317 -4.06 -17.76 5.88
C ASN A 317 -5.52 -17.36 5.55
N VAL A 318 -5.90 -17.29 4.26
CA VAL A 318 -7.20 -16.76 3.80
C VAL A 318 -8.17 -17.88 3.44
N GLU A 319 -9.19 -18.10 4.26
CA GLU A 319 -10.20 -19.15 4.08
C GLU A 319 -10.91 -19.09 2.71
N ALA A 320 -11.18 -17.87 2.22
CA ALA A 320 -11.82 -17.67 0.93
C ALA A 320 -10.98 -18.20 -0.25
N PHE A 321 -9.64 -18.15 -0.13
CA PHE A 321 -8.75 -18.73 -1.12
C PHE A 321 -8.89 -20.26 -1.21
N TYR A 322 -8.99 -20.93 -0.04
CA TYR A 322 -9.20 -22.38 0.00
C TYR A 322 -10.50 -22.77 -0.68
N LYS A 323 -11.57 -22.02 -0.49
CA LYS A 323 -12.87 -22.26 -1.12
C LYS A 323 -12.83 -22.00 -2.63
N ALA A 324 -12.21 -20.89 -3.06
CA ALA A 324 -12.14 -20.50 -4.46
C ALA A 324 -11.40 -21.54 -5.34
N PHE A 325 -10.36 -22.17 -4.79
CA PHE A 325 -9.50 -23.11 -5.52
C PHE A 325 -9.60 -24.56 -5.03
N ASN A 326 -10.50 -24.86 -4.11
CA ASN A 326 -10.66 -26.20 -3.52
C ASN A 326 -9.32 -26.75 -2.98
N ILE A 327 -8.62 -25.96 -2.16
CA ILE A 327 -7.30 -26.32 -1.62
C ILE A 327 -7.44 -27.41 -0.57
N LEU A 328 -6.79 -28.53 -0.81
CA LEU A 328 -6.83 -29.74 0.02
C LEU A 328 -5.45 -29.98 0.70
N PRO A 329 -5.36 -30.83 1.74
CA PRO A 329 -4.11 -31.07 2.49
C PRO A 329 -2.88 -31.49 1.66
N HIS A 330 -3.06 -32.06 0.49
CA HIS A 330 -1.97 -32.48 -0.39
C HIS A 330 -1.48 -31.35 -1.35
N ASN A 331 -2.14 -30.20 -1.37
CA ASN A 331 -1.72 -29.08 -2.21
C ASN A 331 -0.58 -28.30 -1.53
N GLY A 332 0.41 -27.83 -2.31
CA GLY A 332 1.55 -27.05 -1.80
C GLY A 332 1.18 -25.72 -1.14
N MET A 333 -0.02 -25.19 -1.42
CA MET A 333 -0.54 -23.96 -0.78
C MET A 333 -1.27 -24.24 0.55
N TYR A 334 -1.46 -25.50 0.91
CA TYR A 334 -2.21 -25.84 2.13
C TYR A 334 -1.41 -25.52 3.39
N LEU A 335 -2.03 -24.81 4.31
CA LEU A 335 -1.58 -24.62 5.68
C LEU A 335 -2.68 -25.16 6.62
N PRO A 336 -2.36 -26.05 7.60
CA PRO A 336 -3.33 -26.53 8.57
C PRO A 336 -4.08 -25.39 9.27
N PHE A 337 -5.36 -25.59 9.52
CA PHE A 337 -6.25 -24.51 10.03
C PHE A 337 -5.73 -23.89 11.32
N GLU A 338 -5.20 -24.70 12.23
CA GLU A 338 -4.64 -24.29 13.52
C GLU A 338 -3.35 -23.46 13.41
N LYS A 339 -2.70 -23.49 12.24
CA LYS A 339 -1.51 -22.69 11.93
C LYS A 339 -1.82 -21.40 11.19
N ARG A 340 -3.08 -21.22 10.73
CA ARG A 340 -3.49 -20.01 10.02
C ARG A 340 -3.64 -18.85 10.98
N VAL A 341 -3.04 -17.72 10.63
CA VAL A 341 -3.10 -16.50 11.42
C VAL A 341 -4.26 -15.63 10.93
N LYS A 342 -5.08 -15.14 11.87
CA LYS A 342 -6.18 -14.21 11.63
C LYS A 342 -6.00 -13.02 12.54
N ILE A 343 -5.52 -11.91 11.99
CA ILE A 343 -5.34 -10.65 12.72
C ILE A 343 -6.56 -9.76 12.46
N TRP A 344 -6.82 -9.44 11.19
CA TRP A 344 -7.94 -8.61 10.74
C TRP A 344 -8.97 -9.37 9.91
#